data_e7f50f610b3eac1dd0b939f1b2d399a2
#
_entry.id   e7f50f610b3eac1dd0b939f1b2d399a2
#
_cell.length_a   1.000
_cell.length_b   1.000
_cell.length_c   1.000
_cell.angle_alpha   90.00
_cell.angle_beta   90.00
_cell.angle_gamma   90.00
#
_symmetry.space_group_name_H-M   'P 1'
#
loop_
_entity.id
_entity.type
_entity.pdbx_description
1 polymer ?
#
loop_
_entity_poly.entity_id
_entity_poly.type
_entity_poly.pdbx_seq_one_letter_code
_entity_poly.pdbx_strand_id
1 'polypeptide(L)'
;MELAASGPALDRGLMYRRSLPAGQGMLFDFGSEQRITMWMKNTYLPLDMIFIGVDGRISRIAANTKPLSTSLISGGRARYVLEVNAGAARKLGITVGDRVSHPAIGGKAP
;
A
#
# COMPACT_ATOMS: atom_id res chain seq x y z
N MET A 1 5.66 9.82 5.50
CA MET A 1 4.78 8.67 5.21
C MET A 1 3.89 8.43 6.40
N GLU A 2 2.61 8.27 6.17
CA GLU A 2 1.65 7.94 7.21
C GLU A 2 1.64 6.43 7.45
N LEU A 3 1.28 6.03 8.66
CA LEU A 3 1.17 4.61 9.03
C LEU A 3 -0.26 4.31 9.46
N ALA A 4 -0.86 3.28 8.88
CA ALA A 4 -2.16 2.76 9.26
C ALA A 4 -1.97 1.33 9.82
N ALA A 5 -2.24 1.14 11.11
CA ALA A 5 -1.99 -0.13 11.77
C ALA A 5 -3.16 -0.59 12.67
N SER A 6 -4.14 0.27 12.92
CA SER A 6 -5.36 -0.13 13.64
C SER A 6 -6.47 -0.50 12.67
N GLY A 7 -7.48 -1.25 13.13
CA GLY A 7 -8.62 -1.60 12.30
C GLY A 7 -9.27 -0.39 11.63
N PRO A 8 -9.66 0.66 12.38
CA PRO A 8 -10.25 1.86 11.77
C PRO A 8 -9.32 2.56 10.80
N ALA A 9 -8.03 2.66 11.10
CA ALA A 9 -7.06 3.29 10.21
C ALA A 9 -6.84 2.49 8.93
N LEU A 10 -6.79 1.17 9.03
CA LEU A 10 -6.68 0.29 7.86
C LEU A 10 -7.91 0.42 6.96
N ASP A 11 -9.09 0.47 7.55
CA ASP A 11 -10.34 0.59 6.79
C ASP A 11 -10.42 1.94 6.08
N ARG A 12 -10.05 3.01 6.75
CA ARG A 12 -10.13 4.34 6.16
C ARG A 12 -9.08 4.58 5.10
N GLY A 13 -7.83 4.17 5.34
CA GLY A 13 -6.74 4.42 4.42
C GLY A 13 -6.72 5.87 3.93
N LEU A 14 -6.68 6.05 2.62
CA LEU A 14 -6.68 7.37 1.98
C LEU A 14 -8.07 7.80 1.50
N MET A 15 -9.13 7.21 2.05
CA MET A 15 -10.51 7.61 1.71
C MET A 15 -10.72 9.10 1.92
N TYR A 16 -11.49 9.70 1.02
CA TYR A 16 -11.95 11.10 1.06
C TYR A 16 -10.85 12.14 0.90
N ARG A 17 -9.61 11.72 0.66
CA ARG A 17 -8.54 12.69 0.42
C ARG A 17 -8.59 13.22 -0.99
N ARG A 18 -8.29 14.52 -1.14
CA ARG A 18 -8.33 15.20 -2.43
C ARG A 18 -6.95 15.38 -3.03
N SER A 19 -5.89 15.16 -2.25
CA SER A 19 -4.52 15.27 -2.73
C SER A 19 -3.60 14.42 -1.88
N LEU A 20 -2.50 14.02 -2.48
CA LEU A 20 -1.40 13.34 -1.81
C LEU A 20 -0.13 13.94 -2.40
N PRO A 21 0.64 14.71 -1.60
CA PRO A 21 1.86 15.34 -2.12
C PRO A 21 2.82 14.32 -2.71
N ALA A 22 3.57 14.72 -3.73
CA ALA A 22 4.60 13.87 -4.32
C ALA A 22 5.59 13.44 -3.24
N GLY A 23 6.00 12.18 -3.29
CA GLY A 23 6.90 11.61 -2.30
C GLY A 23 6.23 11.19 -1.00
N GLN A 24 4.94 11.40 -0.86
CA GLN A 24 4.17 10.96 0.30
C GLN A 24 3.39 9.69 -0.02
N GLY A 25 3.00 8.98 1.03
CA GLY A 25 2.21 7.77 0.90
C GLY A 25 1.68 7.33 2.25
N MET A 26 0.94 6.21 2.24
CA MET A 26 0.47 5.59 3.48
C MET A 26 0.90 4.14 3.49
N LEU A 27 1.54 3.74 4.57
CA LEU A 27 1.94 2.36 4.80
C LEU A 27 0.89 1.69 5.69
N PHE A 28 0.30 0.62 5.17
CA PHE A 28 -0.66 -0.21 5.91
C PHE A 28 0.10 -1.39 6.49
N ASP A 29 -0.01 -1.59 7.79
CA ASP A 29 0.55 -2.75 8.47
C ASP A 29 -0.59 -3.61 9.01
N PHE A 30 -0.79 -4.78 8.41
CA PHE A 30 -1.86 -5.70 8.79
C PHE A 30 -1.47 -6.60 9.97
N GLY A 31 -0.28 -6.44 10.51
CA GLY A 31 0.15 -7.11 11.72
C GLY A 31 0.78 -8.50 11.52
N SER A 32 0.42 -9.17 10.46
CA SER A 32 0.96 -10.49 10.13
C SER A 32 0.82 -10.75 8.65
N GLU A 33 1.55 -11.75 8.15
CA GLU A 33 1.36 -12.17 6.77
C GLU A 33 0.01 -12.85 6.61
N GLN A 34 -0.76 -12.40 5.64
CA GLN A 34 -2.11 -12.88 5.38
C GLN A 34 -2.50 -12.54 3.95
N ARG A 35 -3.58 -13.13 3.46
CA ARG A 35 -4.13 -12.72 2.17
C ARG A 35 -4.75 -11.36 2.32
N ILE A 36 -4.29 -10.41 1.51
CA ILE A 36 -4.76 -9.03 1.57
C ILE A 36 -5.60 -8.74 0.34
N THR A 37 -6.79 -8.17 0.60
CA THR A 37 -7.68 -7.69 -0.44
C THR A 37 -7.96 -6.22 -0.18
N MET A 38 -7.78 -5.41 -1.22
CA MET A 38 -7.98 -3.97 -1.15
C MET A 38 -9.09 -3.54 -2.08
N TRP A 39 -9.53 -2.33 -1.97
CA TRP A 39 -10.46 -1.69 -2.90
C TRP A 39 -10.22 -0.18 -2.91
N MET A 40 -10.91 0.50 -3.81
CA MET A 40 -10.82 1.95 -3.95
C MET A 40 -12.10 2.67 -3.52
N LYS A 41 -12.92 2.02 -2.68
CA LYS A 41 -14.16 2.62 -2.19
C LYS A 41 -13.84 3.94 -1.50
N ASN A 42 -14.63 4.98 -1.83
CA ASN A 42 -14.50 6.32 -1.28
C ASN A 42 -13.10 6.94 -1.45
N THR A 43 -12.31 6.42 -2.36
CA THR A 43 -10.94 6.90 -2.60
C THR A 43 -10.91 7.65 -3.93
N TYR A 44 -10.72 8.95 -3.86
CA TYR A 44 -10.77 9.83 -5.03
C TYR A 44 -9.48 9.83 -5.84
N LEU A 45 -8.37 9.48 -5.19
CA LEU A 45 -7.05 9.55 -5.82
C LEU A 45 -6.72 8.24 -6.50
N PRO A 46 -6.26 8.26 -7.77
CA PRO A 46 -5.69 7.06 -8.35
C PRO A 46 -4.38 6.74 -7.63
N LEU A 47 -4.16 5.48 -7.30
CA LEU A 47 -3.04 5.06 -6.48
C LEU A 47 -2.31 3.88 -7.11
N ASP A 48 -1.03 3.73 -6.75
CA ASP A 48 -0.32 2.47 -6.88
C ASP A 48 -0.35 1.78 -5.51
N MET A 49 -0.74 0.51 -5.50
CA MET A 49 -0.73 -0.31 -4.29
C MET A 49 0.43 -1.29 -4.37
N ILE A 50 1.39 -1.14 -3.47
CA ILE A 50 2.60 -1.94 -3.42
C ILE A 50 2.47 -2.91 -2.27
N PHE A 51 2.35 -4.21 -2.57
CA PHE A 51 2.18 -5.25 -1.57
C PHE A 51 3.54 -5.79 -1.17
N ILE A 52 3.79 -5.86 0.14
CA ILE A 52 5.11 -6.13 0.71
C ILE A 52 4.99 -7.29 1.70
N GLY A 53 5.86 -8.27 1.55
CA GLY A 53 5.93 -9.41 2.46
C GLY A 53 6.58 -9.06 3.79
N VAL A 54 6.52 -10.01 4.73
CA VAL A 54 7.13 -9.85 6.05
C VAL A 54 8.65 -9.61 5.98
N ASP A 55 9.28 -10.08 4.92
CA ASP A 55 10.71 -9.90 4.69
C ASP A 55 11.07 -8.55 4.07
N GLY A 56 10.07 -7.70 3.81
CA GLY A 56 10.28 -6.41 3.20
C GLY A 56 10.38 -6.42 1.69
N ARG A 57 10.17 -7.57 1.04
CA ARG A 57 10.22 -7.64 -0.42
C ARG A 57 8.86 -7.39 -1.03
N ILE A 58 8.85 -6.68 -2.13
CA ILE A 58 7.62 -6.40 -2.89
C ILE A 58 7.19 -7.68 -3.59
N SER A 59 5.97 -8.12 -3.31
CA SER A 59 5.40 -9.33 -3.90
C SER A 59 4.45 -9.05 -5.07
N ARG A 60 3.84 -7.86 -5.09
CA ARG A 60 2.90 -7.47 -6.13
C ARG A 60 2.76 -5.95 -6.17
N ILE A 61 2.50 -5.42 -7.35
CA ILE A 61 2.16 -4.00 -7.53
C ILE A 61 0.86 -3.94 -8.34
N ALA A 62 -0.16 -3.32 -7.75
CA ALA A 62 -1.39 -2.98 -8.47
C ALA A 62 -1.30 -1.49 -8.83
N ALA A 63 -0.90 -1.22 -10.05
CA ALA A 63 -0.64 0.14 -10.51
C ALA A 63 -1.90 0.79 -11.09
N ASN A 64 -1.97 2.11 -10.96
CA ASN A 64 -3.02 2.94 -11.58
C ASN A 64 -4.42 2.45 -11.24
N THR A 65 -4.68 2.25 -9.95
CA THR A 65 -5.99 1.79 -9.49
C THR A 65 -7.07 2.81 -9.80
N LYS A 66 -8.27 2.31 -10.09
CA LYS A 66 -9.37 3.16 -10.51
C LYS A 66 -10.05 3.82 -9.31
N PRO A 67 -10.09 5.15 -9.24
CA PRO A 67 -10.79 5.84 -8.16
C PRO A 67 -12.24 5.39 -8.01
N LEU A 68 -12.69 5.32 -6.77
CA LEU A 68 -14.07 4.97 -6.38
C LEU A 68 -14.53 3.56 -6.72
N SER A 69 -13.68 2.74 -7.33
CA SER A 69 -14.05 1.35 -7.66
C SER A 69 -14.20 0.52 -6.39
N THR A 70 -15.26 -0.28 -6.35
CA THR A 70 -15.47 -1.26 -5.28
C THR A 70 -15.04 -2.66 -5.70
N SER A 71 -14.45 -2.80 -6.88
CA SER A 71 -13.87 -4.07 -7.31
C SER A 71 -12.72 -4.45 -6.39
N LEU A 72 -12.65 -5.73 -6.05
CA LEU A 72 -11.61 -6.21 -5.15
C LEU A 72 -10.27 -6.35 -5.88
N ILE A 73 -9.22 -5.90 -5.19
CA ILE A 73 -7.85 -5.97 -5.68
C ILE A 73 -7.13 -6.98 -4.80
N SER A 74 -6.81 -8.14 -5.35
CA SER A 74 -6.11 -9.18 -4.61
C SER A 74 -4.62 -8.88 -4.57
N GLY A 75 -4.07 -8.78 -3.38
CA GLY A 75 -2.63 -8.60 -3.18
C GLY A 75 -1.89 -9.91 -2.94
N GLY A 76 -2.61 -11.03 -2.84
CA GLY A 76 -2.00 -12.29 -2.42
C GLY A 76 -1.55 -12.23 -0.97
N ARG A 77 -0.57 -13.04 -0.60
CA ARG A 77 -0.04 -13.05 0.76
C ARG A 77 0.98 -11.95 0.93
N ALA A 78 0.73 -11.09 1.91
CA ALA A 78 1.62 -9.97 2.26
C ALA A 78 1.33 -9.55 3.68
N ARG A 79 2.13 -8.68 4.24
CA ARG A 79 1.87 -8.07 5.54
C ARG A 79 1.58 -6.58 5.42
N TYR A 80 2.22 -5.92 4.45
CA TYR A 80 2.11 -4.47 4.30
C TYR A 80 1.60 -4.10 2.93
N VAL A 81 0.94 -2.95 2.86
CA VAL A 81 0.61 -2.31 1.60
C VAL A 81 1.08 -0.87 1.68
N LEU A 82 1.85 -0.44 0.69
CA LEU A 82 2.24 0.95 0.55
C LEU A 82 1.42 1.57 -0.57
N GLU A 83 0.61 2.57 -0.24
CA GLU A 83 -0.15 3.32 -1.22
C GLU A 83 0.55 4.64 -1.52
N VAL A 84 0.78 4.89 -2.80
CA VAL A 84 1.41 6.11 -3.32
C VAL A 84 0.61 6.60 -4.52
N ASN A 85 0.89 7.81 -4.97
CA ASN A 85 0.24 8.33 -6.18
C ASN A 85 0.43 7.38 -7.36
N ALA A 86 -0.61 7.26 -8.20
CA ALA A 86 -0.54 6.45 -9.40
C ALA A 86 0.62 6.91 -10.29
N GLY A 87 1.38 5.95 -10.78
CA GLY A 87 2.56 6.21 -11.61
C GLY A 87 3.86 6.37 -10.82
N ALA A 88 3.80 6.51 -9.50
CA ALA A 88 5.00 6.68 -8.69
C ALA A 88 5.91 5.46 -8.75
N ALA A 89 5.34 4.26 -8.71
CA ALA A 89 6.15 3.04 -8.79
C ALA A 89 6.95 2.99 -10.08
N ARG A 90 6.31 3.27 -11.21
CA ARG A 90 6.98 3.28 -12.50
C ARG A 90 8.04 4.37 -12.59
N LYS A 91 7.69 5.57 -12.13
CA LYS A 91 8.61 6.71 -12.17
C LYS A 91 9.87 6.46 -11.36
N LEU A 92 9.75 5.78 -10.23
CA LEU A 92 10.86 5.48 -9.33
C LEU A 92 11.56 4.17 -9.66
N GLY A 93 11.09 3.44 -10.67
CA GLY A 93 11.70 2.16 -11.06
C GLY A 93 11.48 1.05 -10.05
N ILE A 94 10.39 1.12 -9.29
CA ILE A 94 10.06 0.11 -8.28
C ILE A 94 9.46 -1.11 -8.97
N THR A 95 9.99 -2.30 -8.65
CA THR A 95 9.52 -3.55 -9.25
C THR A 95 9.34 -4.63 -8.19
N VAL A 96 8.57 -5.66 -8.55
CA VAL A 96 8.42 -6.86 -7.72
C VAL A 96 9.79 -7.46 -7.44
N GLY A 97 10.01 -7.86 -6.20
CA GLY A 97 11.30 -8.39 -5.73
C GLY A 97 12.18 -7.36 -5.05
N ASP A 98 11.91 -6.07 -5.29
CA ASP A 98 12.68 -5.01 -4.62
C ASP A 98 12.43 -5.06 -3.11
N ARG A 99 13.43 -4.66 -2.35
CA ARG A 99 13.32 -4.57 -0.89
C ARG A 99 12.94 -3.15 -0.49
N VAL A 100 11.95 -3.05 0.40
CA VAL A 100 11.54 -1.77 0.97
C VAL A 100 12.15 -1.63 2.36
N SER A 101 12.80 -0.52 2.61
CA SER A 101 13.40 -0.21 3.91
C SER A 101 12.59 0.86 4.61
N HIS A 102 12.05 0.52 5.77
CA HIS A 102 11.30 1.44 6.62
C HIS A 102 11.27 0.87 8.04
N PRO A 103 11.32 1.71 9.09
CA PRO A 103 11.34 1.21 10.47
C PRO A 103 10.19 0.26 10.82
N ALA A 104 9.02 0.42 10.21
CA ALA A 104 7.88 -0.44 10.48
C ALA A 104 7.90 -1.73 9.68
N ILE A 105 8.74 -1.85 8.66
CA ILE A 105 8.78 -3.02 7.78
C ILE A 105 9.85 -3.99 8.24
N GLY A 106 9.52 -5.28 8.11
CA GLY A 106 10.38 -6.34 8.60
C GLY A 106 10.10 -6.70 10.04
N GLY A 107 9.31 -5.88 10.74
CA GLY A 107 8.90 -6.14 12.13
C GLY A 107 10.06 -6.45 13.03
N LYS A 108 11.22 -6.09 12.61
CA LYS A 108 12.38 -6.53 13.28
C LYS A 108 12.83 -5.47 14.24
N ALA A 109 12.75 -5.80 15.47
CA ALA A 109 13.42 -4.98 16.46
C ALA A 109 14.91 -4.94 16.12
N PRO A 110 15.48 -3.80 16.25
CA PRO A 110 16.89 -3.69 16.07
C PRO A 110 17.63 -4.63 17.02
#